data_f1e0097c272f575d4120c71dd59d01ad
#
_entry.id   f1e0097c272f575d4120c71dd59d01ad
#
_cell.length_a   1.000
_cell.length_b   1.000
_cell.length_c   1.000
_cell.angle_alpha   90.00
_cell.angle_beta   90.00
_cell.angle_gamma   90.00
#
_symmetry.space_group_name_H-M   'P 1'
#
loop_
_entity.id
_entity.type
_entity.pdbx_description
1 polymer ?
#
loop_
_entity_poly.entity_id
_entity_poly.type
_entity_poly.pdbx_seq_one_letter_code
_entity_poly.pdbx_strand_id
1 'polypeptide(L)'
;YIKNNGLTVGKGNAKIDKSIGVFNITCCYDCSFCYAKKSYKQYRESRNCWDKNRDLTLADSFVNDFDLIVKKGKFKTFRFHAYGELYSLEYFNKLLTIARRNPQTYFVTFSRTKHIETSQRNVRIIDSLARASSKHKAKIIFKGKPEPKGYFVCPATGKGSKGICGKRCNYCYSSETEAVKVAFHEH
;
A
#
# COMPACT_ATOMS: atom_id res chain seq x y z
N TYR A 1 -5.46 2.34 -15.56
CA TYR A 1 -6.09 3.17 -14.53
C TYR A 1 -7.60 3.02 -14.59
N ILE A 2 -8.24 3.11 -13.42
CA ILE A 2 -9.69 3.28 -13.28
C ILE A 2 -9.93 4.66 -12.67
N LYS A 3 -10.85 5.42 -13.25
CA LYS A 3 -11.15 6.78 -12.79
C LYS A 3 -12.63 6.91 -12.45
N ASN A 4 -12.94 7.71 -11.43
CA ASN A 4 -14.27 8.14 -11.07
C ASN A 4 -14.20 9.50 -10.36
N ASN A 5 -14.97 10.49 -10.80
CA ASN A 5 -15.04 11.85 -10.22
C ASN A 5 -13.67 12.46 -9.87
N GLY A 6 -12.68 12.24 -10.75
CA GLY A 6 -11.32 12.74 -10.56
C GLY A 6 -10.39 11.82 -9.78
N LEU A 7 -10.90 10.89 -8.97
CA LEU A 7 -10.10 9.85 -8.33
C LEU A 7 -9.48 8.94 -9.38
N THR A 8 -8.23 8.54 -9.15
CA THR A 8 -7.50 7.65 -10.06
C THR A 8 -6.86 6.50 -9.29
N VAL A 9 -7.20 5.29 -9.69
CA VAL A 9 -6.63 4.05 -9.16
C VAL A 9 -5.82 3.35 -10.25
N GLY A 10 -4.60 2.95 -9.94
CA GLY A 10 -3.73 2.17 -10.82
C GLY A 10 -4.11 0.68 -10.82
N LYS A 11 -3.71 -0.03 -11.87
CA LYS A 11 -3.68 -1.49 -11.95
C LYS A 11 -2.22 -1.93 -11.88
N GLY A 12 -1.76 -2.30 -10.67
CA GLY A 12 -0.36 -2.66 -10.44
C GLY A 12 0.66 -1.57 -10.76
N ASN A 13 1.90 -1.99 -10.86
CA ASN A 13 3.05 -1.19 -11.33
C ASN A 13 4.18 -2.14 -11.80
N ALA A 14 5.41 -1.66 -11.99
CA ALA A 14 6.54 -2.50 -12.42
C ALA A 14 6.83 -3.70 -11.49
N LYS A 15 6.46 -3.64 -10.20
CA LYS A 15 6.70 -4.68 -9.19
C LYS A 15 5.41 -5.38 -8.72
N ILE A 16 4.27 -4.75 -8.90
CA ILE A 16 2.95 -5.22 -8.45
C ILE A 16 2.14 -5.63 -9.68
N ASP A 17 1.59 -6.84 -9.65
CA ASP A 17 0.80 -7.37 -10.76
C ASP A 17 -0.42 -6.49 -11.08
N LYS A 18 -0.81 -6.47 -12.36
CA LYS A 18 -1.94 -5.66 -12.86
C LYS A 18 -3.31 -6.09 -12.32
N SER A 19 -3.41 -7.28 -11.73
CA SER A 19 -4.63 -7.75 -11.04
C SER A 19 -4.85 -7.07 -9.67
N ILE A 20 -3.82 -6.43 -9.12
CA ILE A 20 -3.89 -5.72 -7.85
C ILE A 20 -4.22 -4.25 -8.10
N GLY A 21 -5.30 -3.76 -7.47
CA GLY A 21 -5.60 -2.33 -7.44
C GLY A 21 -4.57 -1.58 -6.59
N VAL A 22 -4.15 -0.40 -7.02
CA VAL A 22 -3.20 0.44 -6.29
C VAL A 22 -3.69 1.87 -6.23
N PHE A 23 -3.87 2.38 -5.03
CA PHE A 23 -4.21 3.79 -4.79
C PHE A 23 -3.05 4.51 -4.15
N ASN A 24 -2.63 5.61 -4.75
CA ASN A 24 -1.54 6.45 -4.25
C ASN A 24 -2.05 7.86 -3.97
N ILE A 25 -1.48 8.45 -2.93
CA ILE A 25 -1.68 9.86 -2.53
C ILE A 25 -0.32 10.47 -2.20
N THR A 26 -0.23 11.78 -2.10
CA THR A 26 0.96 12.46 -1.59
C THR A 26 1.25 12.02 -0.17
N CYS A 27 2.51 11.66 0.09
CA CYS A 27 2.96 11.20 1.41
C CYS A 27 3.33 12.38 2.31
N CYS A 28 2.96 12.27 3.59
CA CYS A 28 3.32 13.26 4.61
C CYS A 28 4.72 13.02 5.25
N TYR A 29 5.38 11.90 4.92
CA TYR A 29 6.72 11.58 5.41
C TYR A 29 7.79 11.76 4.33
N ASP A 30 8.97 12.23 4.73
CA ASP A 30 10.14 12.37 3.88
C ASP A 30 11.22 11.32 4.22
N CYS A 31 10.92 10.04 3.94
CA CYS A 31 11.85 8.95 4.21
C CYS A 31 12.99 8.95 3.19
N SER A 32 14.25 8.89 3.66
CA SER A 32 15.45 8.83 2.80
C SER A 32 15.48 7.61 1.90
N PHE A 33 14.99 6.46 2.38
CA PHE A 33 14.95 5.17 1.68
C PHE A 33 13.70 4.96 0.81
N CYS A 34 12.83 5.97 0.65
CA CYS A 34 11.56 5.80 -0.07
C CYS A 34 11.78 5.73 -1.59
N TYR A 35 11.66 4.53 -2.16
CA TYR A 35 11.78 4.32 -3.61
C TYR A 35 10.75 5.10 -4.44
N ALA A 36 9.54 5.26 -3.92
CA ALA A 36 8.47 5.91 -4.65
C ALA A 36 8.60 7.45 -4.68
N LYS A 37 9.38 8.03 -3.75
CA LYS A 37 9.73 9.46 -3.73
C LYS A 37 10.45 9.88 -5.01
N LYS A 38 11.33 9.01 -5.56
CA LYS A 38 11.98 9.24 -6.84
C LYS A 38 10.95 9.40 -7.96
N SER A 39 9.98 8.52 -8.05
CA SER A 39 8.91 8.59 -9.04
C SER A 39 8.05 9.86 -8.88
N TYR A 40 7.72 10.22 -7.65
CA TYR A 40 6.97 11.46 -7.36
C TYR A 40 7.72 12.71 -7.83
N LYS A 41 9.04 12.77 -7.59
CA LYS A 41 9.88 13.90 -8.01
C LYS A 41 10.08 13.94 -9.54
N GLN A 42 10.31 12.78 -10.15
CA GLN A 42 10.69 12.65 -11.55
C GLN A 42 9.50 12.80 -12.53
N TYR A 43 8.33 12.25 -12.18
CA TYR A 43 7.19 12.18 -13.09
C TYR A 43 6.07 13.13 -12.66
N ARG A 44 5.94 14.26 -13.40
CA ARG A 44 4.93 15.30 -13.16
C ARG A 44 3.50 14.74 -13.13
N GLU A 45 3.17 13.84 -14.06
CA GLU A 45 1.87 13.19 -14.15
C GLU A 45 1.51 12.39 -12.90
N SER A 46 2.48 11.61 -12.38
CA SER A 46 2.30 10.85 -11.14
C SER A 46 2.09 11.77 -9.96
N ARG A 47 2.89 12.84 -9.85
CA ARG A 47 2.75 13.86 -8.81
C ARG A 47 1.37 14.49 -8.83
N ASN A 48 0.94 15.04 -9.97
CA ASN A 48 -0.36 15.68 -10.10
C ASN A 48 -1.53 14.74 -9.78
N CYS A 49 -1.41 13.48 -10.19
CA CYS A 49 -2.40 12.44 -9.89
C CYS A 49 -2.48 12.16 -8.37
N TRP A 50 -1.34 12.02 -7.70
CA TRP A 50 -1.29 11.66 -6.28
C TRP A 50 -1.67 12.83 -5.39
N ASP A 51 -1.32 14.08 -5.77
CA ASP A 51 -1.75 15.30 -5.10
C ASP A 51 -3.28 15.44 -5.20
N LYS A 52 -3.83 15.31 -6.40
CA LYS A 52 -5.28 15.35 -6.63
C LYS A 52 -6.02 14.24 -5.85
N ASN A 53 -5.50 13.02 -5.86
CA ASN A 53 -6.07 11.94 -5.07
C ASN A 53 -6.08 12.29 -3.58
N ARG A 54 -5.00 12.92 -3.07
CA ARG A 54 -4.90 13.34 -1.68
C ARG A 54 -5.98 14.35 -1.32
N ASP A 55 -6.19 15.36 -2.13
CA ASP A 55 -7.22 16.38 -1.93
C ASP A 55 -8.62 15.75 -1.93
N LEU A 56 -8.88 14.85 -2.88
CA LEU A 56 -10.17 14.17 -3.00
C LEU A 56 -10.49 13.24 -1.81
N THR A 57 -9.50 12.80 -1.02
CA THR A 57 -9.78 12.03 0.21
C THR A 57 -10.53 12.85 1.26
N LEU A 58 -10.50 14.18 1.19
CA LEU A 58 -11.20 15.08 2.09
C LEU A 58 -12.69 15.24 1.73
N ALA A 59 -13.05 15.00 0.46
CA ALA A 59 -14.42 15.14 -0.01
C ALA A 59 -15.39 14.16 0.64
N ASP A 60 -16.64 14.59 0.85
CA ASP A 60 -17.70 13.74 1.40
C ASP A 60 -18.04 12.58 0.46
N SER A 61 -17.92 12.80 -0.85
CA SER A 61 -18.16 11.76 -1.87
C SER A 61 -17.09 10.69 -1.93
N PHE A 62 -15.91 10.90 -1.32
CA PHE A 62 -14.72 10.03 -1.47
C PHE A 62 -15.04 8.55 -1.29
N VAL A 63 -15.76 8.20 -0.22
CA VAL A 63 -16.09 6.80 0.08
C VAL A 63 -16.94 6.17 -1.04
N ASN A 64 -17.93 6.90 -1.54
CA ASN A 64 -18.81 6.42 -2.60
C ASN A 64 -18.08 6.30 -3.93
N ASP A 65 -17.31 7.30 -4.28
CA ASP A 65 -16.54 7.34 -5.54
C ASP A 65 -15.49 6.24 -5.59
N PHE A 66 -14.81 6.00 -4.45
CA PHE A 66 -13.81 4.96 -4.35
C PHE A 66 -14.42 3.55 -4.37
N ASP A 67 -15.55 3.35 -3.68
CA ASP A 67 -16.30 2.09 -3.69
C ASP A 67 -16.68 1.68 -5.12
N LEU A 68 -17.17 2.63 -5.93
CA LEU A 68 -17.47 2.40 -7.34
C LEU A 68 -16.22 1.96 -8.14
N ILE A 69 -15.07 2.55 -7.85
CA ILE A 69 -13.80 2.17 -8.51
C ILE A 69 -13.42 0.73 -8.15
N VAL A 70 -13.51 0.34 -6.87
CA VAL A 70 -13.17 -1.02 -6.42
C VAL A 70 -14.09 -2.04 -7.09
N LYS A 71 -15.40 -1.79 -7.11
CA LYS A 71 -16.40 -2.65 -7.76
C LYS A 71 -16.17 -2.75 -9.27
N LYS A 72 -15.92 -1.64 -9.96
CA LYS A 72 -15.60 -1.62 -11.40
C LYS A 72 -14.29 -2.37 -11.71
N GLY A 73 -13.31 -2.27 -10.81
CA GLY A 73 -12.02 -2.92 -10.98
C GLY A 73 -12.04 -4.43 -10.74
N LYS A 74 -13.04 -4.96 -10.05
CA LYS A 74 -13.18 -6.37 -9.65
C LYS A 74 -11.91 -6.93 -9.01
N PHE A 75 -11.24 -6.12 -8.18
CA PHE A 75 -9.98 -6.49 -7.55
C PHE A 75 -10.20 -7.54 -6.45
N LYS A 76 -9.48 -8.66 -6.50
CA LYS A 76 -9.39 -9.60 -5.38
C LYS A 76 -8.46 -9.07 -4.28
N THR A 77 -7.45 -8.31 -4.67
CA THR A 77 -6.48 -7.69 -3.75
C THR A 77 -6.30 -6.23 -4.11
N PHE A 78 -6.20 -5.39 -3.11
CA PHE A 78 -6.05 -3.95 -3.27
C PHE A 78 -4.96 -3.42 -2.32
N ARG A 79 -4.02 -2.63 -2.84
CA ARG A 79 -2.99 -1.96 -2.05
C ARG A 79 -3.33 -0.49 -1.88
N PHE A 80 -3.61 -0.08 -0.65
CA PHE A 80 -3.54 1.32 -0.28
C PHE A 80 -2.08 1.72 -0.13
N HIS A 81 -1.66 2.75 -0.84
CA HIS A 81 -0.37 3.41 -0.76
C HIS A 81 0.83 2.52 -1.14
N ALA A 82 1.11 2.39 -2.44
CA ALA A 82 2.47 2.11 -2.88
C ALA A 82 3.36 3.36 -2.68
N TYR A 83 2.74 4.56 -2.75
CA TYR A 83 3.24 5.85 -2.26
C TYR A 83 2.09 6.57 -1.54
N GLY A 84 2.37 7.10 -0.35
CA GLY A 84 1.39 7.73 0.54
C GLY A 84 1.40 7.13 1.93
N GLU A 85 0.51 7.63 2.80
CA GLU A 85 0.41 7.22 4.20
C GLU A 85 -1.02 7.37 4.73
N LEU A 86 -1.32 6.65 5.81
CA LEU A 86 -2.53 6.84 6.63
C LEU A 86 -2.33 8.09 7.52
N TYR A 87 -2.62 9.24 6.99
CA TYR A 87 -2.25 10.52 7.58
C TYR A 87 -3.20 11.03 8.67
N SER A 88 -4.40 10.46 8.79
CA SER A 88 -5.36 10.78 9.85
C SER A 88 -6.26 9.58 10.16
N LEU A 89 -6.84 9.58 11.36
CA LEU A 89 -7.82 8.57 11.77
C LEU A 89 -9.10 8.66 10.94
N GLU A 90 -9.55 9.86 10.61
CA GLU A 90 -10.71 10.08 9.75
C GLU A 90 -10.52 9.42 8.38
N TYR A 91 -9.39 9.69 7.72
CA TYR A 91 -9.06 9.06 6.45
C TYR A 91 -9.00 7.55 6.56
N PHE A 92 -8.37 7.03 7.62
CA PHE A 92 -8.35 5.58 7.87
C PHE A 92 -9.76 4.99 8.00
N ASN A 93 -10.66 5.65 8.73
CA ASN A 93 -12.05 5.22 8.88
C ASN A 93 -12.82 5.23 7.54
N LYS A 94 -12.55 6.20 6.66
CA LYS A 94 -13.07 6.19 5.28
C LYS A 94 -12.60 4.94 4.52
N LEU A 95 -11.31 4.55 4.63
CA LEU A 95 -10.79 3.34 4.00
C LEU A 95 -11.38 2.05 4.59
N LEU A 96 -11.58 1.98 5.90
CA LEU A 96 -12.26 0.86 6.56
C LEU A 96 -13.71 0.72 6.07
N THR A 97 -14.39 1.84 5.85
CA THR A 97 -15.77 1.83 5.31
C THR A 97 -15.80 1.29 3.88
N ILE A 98 -14.85 1.69 3.03
CA ILE A 98 -14.70 1.14 1.69
C ILE A 98 -14.45 -0.38 1.75
N ALA A 99 -13.57 -0.82 2.64
CA ALA A 99 -13.24 -2.23 2.79
C ALA A 99 -14.45 -3.06 3.29
N ARG A 100 -15.26 -2.53 4.22
CA ARG A 100 -16.52 -3.17 4.66
C ARG A 100 -17.52 -3.34 3.52
N ARG A 101 -17.60 -2.37 2.61
CA ARG A 101 -18.49 -2.44 1.43
C ARG A 101 -18.00 -3.41 0.35
N ASN A 102 -16.74 -3.87 0.45
CA ASN A 102 -16.10 -4.76 -0.52
C ASN A 102 -15.47 -5.98 0.19
N PRO A 103 -16.26 -6.84 0.85
CA PRO A 103 -15.75 -7.94 1.68
C PRO A 103 -14.97 -8.99 0.88
N GLN A 104 -15.21 -9.12 -0.42
CA GLN A 104 -14.51 -10.02 -1.34
C GLN A 104 -13.13 -9.49 -1.77
N THR A 105 -12.81 -8.22 -1.49
CA THR A 105 -11.52 -7.61 -1.79
C THR A 105 -10.66 -7.58 -0.53
N TYR A 106 -9.42 -8.07 -0.62
CA TYR A 106 -8.45 -8.03 0.45
C TYR A 106 -7.58 -6.78 0.33
N PHE A 107 -7.61 -5.92 1.34
CA PHE A 107 -6.90 -4.65 1.35
C PHE A 107 -5.62 -4.73 2.18
N VAL A 108 -4.53 -4.21 1.65
CA VAL A 108 -3.23 -4.18 2.31
C VAL A 108 -2.67 -2.76 2.28
N THR A 109 -2.13 -2.30 3.40
CA THR A 109 -1.37 -1.06 3.48
C THR A 109 -0.10 -1.25 4.28
N PHE A 110 0.93 -0.47 3.94
CA PHE A 110 2.14 -0.31 4.73
C PHE A 110 2.10 1.07 5.37
N SER A 111 2.19 1.14 6.69
CA SER A 111 2.03 2.41 7.42
C SER A 111 3.12 2.60 8.46
N ARG A 112 3.50 3.85 8.67
CA ARG A 112 4.35 4.32 9.78
C ARG A 112 3.53 4.96 10.90
N THR A 113 2.27 5.25 10.62
CA THR A 113 1.36 5.91 11.56
C THR A 113 1.13 5.02 12.78
N LYS A 114 1.23 5.61 13.97
CA LYS A 114 0.99 4.92 15.25
C LYS A 114 -0.50 4.78 15.51
N HIS A 115 -0.85 3.81 16.36
CA HIS A 115 -2.21 3.62 16.89
C HIS A 115 -3.30 3.39 15.81
N ILE A 116 -2.91 2.83 14.67
CA ILE A 116 -3.85 2.42 13.63
C ILE A 116 -3.94 0.90 13.65
N GLU A 117 -5.05 0.40 14.17
CA GLU A 117 -5.34 -1.03 14.25
C GLU A 117 -6.75 -1.31 13.72
N THR A 118 -7.01 -2.53 13.27
CA THR A 118 -8.32 -2.96 12.84
C THR A 118 -8.52 -4.44 13.10
N SER A 119 -9.73 -4.79 13.52
CA SER A 119 -10.21 -6.17 13.59
C SER A 119 -10.85 -6.64 12.28
N GLN A 120 -10.93 -5.78 11.27
CA GLN A 120 -11.59 -6.07 10.00
C GLN A 120 -10.77 -7.11 9.21
N ARG A 121 -11.36 -8.30 8.97
CA ARG A 121 -10.66 -9.47 8.41
C ARG A 121 -10.06 -9.27 7.02
N ASN A 122 -10.70 -8.45 6.19
CA ASN A 122 -10.22 -8.18 4.83
C ASN A 122 -9.29 -6.95 4.74
N VAL A 123 -8.75 -6.47 5.88
CA VAL A 123 -7.79 -5.36 5.92
C VAL A 123 -6.53 -5.78 6.68
N ARG A 124 -5.36 -5.59 6.07
CA ARG A 124 -4.06 -5.80 6.70
C ARG A 124 -3.26 -4.51 6.73
N ILE A 125 -2.81 -4.14 7.92
CA ILE A 125 -1.87 -3.05 8.14
C ILE A 125 -0.52 -3.66 8.47
N ILE A 126 0.50 -3.32 7.67
CA ILE A 126 1.89 -3.76 7.89
C ILE A 126 2.67 -2.56 8.43
N ASP A 127 3.12 -2.67 9.68
CA ASP A 127 3.88 -1.62 10.35
C ASP A 127 5.28 -1.47 9.74
N SER A 128 5.52 -0.36 9.05
CA SER A 128 6.79 -0.05 8.39
C SER A 128 7.90 0.39 9.37
N LEU A 129 7.61 0.52 10.66
CA LEU A 129 8.61 0.76 11.71
C LEU A 129 8.96 -0.52 12.49
N ALA A 130 8.32 -1.64 12.15
CA ALA A 130 8.55 -2.95 12.77
C ALA A 130 8.48 -2.95 14.30
N ARG A 131 7.52 -2.20 14.88
CA ARG A 131 7.33 -2.09 16.34
C ARG A 131 7.12 -3.48 16.96
N ALA A 132 7.55 -3.65 18.23
CA ALA A 132 7.43 -4.93 18.91
C ALA A 132 5.98 -5.42 19.02
N SER A 133 5.04 -4.53 19.30
CA SER A 133 3.60 -4.81 19.44
C SER A 133 2.90 -5.19 18.15
N SER A 134 3.44 -4.84 16.98
CA SER A 134 2.75 -5.08 15.71
C SER A 134 2.85 -6.53 15.28
N LYS A 135 1.72 -7.16 14.92
CA LYS A 135 1.65 -8.52 14.35
C LYS A 135 2.30 -8.57 12.97
N HIS A 136 1.99 -7.62 12.10
CA HIS A 136 2.53 -7.52 10.75
C HIS A 136 3.58 -6.40 10.69
N LYS A 137 4.78 -6.71 10.20
CA LYS A 137 5.94 -5.80 10.28
C LYS A 137 6.72 -5.77 8.98
N ALA A 138 7.29 -4.59 8.66
CA ALA A 138 8.24 -4.43 7.58
C ALA A 138 9.51 -3.74 8.07
N LYS A 139 10.67 -4.19 7.58
CA LYS A 139 11.98 -3.58 7.84
C LYS A 139 12.67 -3.18 6.54
N ILE A 140 13.57 -2.20 6.63
CA ILE A 140 14.50 -1.87 5.54
C ILE A 140 15.86 -2.49 5.86
N ILE A 141 16.43 -3.15 4.86
CA ILE A 141 17.80 -3.65 4.87
C ILE A 141 18.67 -2.59 4.19
N PHE A 142 19.42 -1.84 4.99
CA PHE A 142 20.34 -0.84 4.48
C PHE A 142 21.57 -1.50 3.83
N LYS A 143 22.16 -0.82 2.85
CA LYS A 143 23.34 -1.30 2.14
C LYS A 143 24.46 -1.68 3.12
N GLY A 144 25.01 -2.89 2.97
CA GLY A 144 26.08 -3.41 3.84
C GLY A 144 25.62 -3.92 5.20
N LYS A 145 24.31 -3.90 5.50
CA LYS A 145 23.77 -4.47 6.73
C LYS A 145 23.26 -5.90 6.47
N PRO A 146 23.36 -6.81 7.47
CA PRO A 146 22.87 -8.16 7.35
C PRO A 146 21.32 -8.21 7.27
N GLU A 147 20.82 -9.27 6.68
CA GLU A 147 19.38 -9.54 6.65
C GLU A 147 18.85 -9.80 8.07
N PRO A 148 17.70 -9.23 8.44
CA PRO A 148 17.16 -9.39 9.79
C PRO A 148 16.62 -10.81 10.00
N LYS A 149 17.09 -11.49 11.04
CA LYS A 149 16.60 -12.83 11.41
C LYS A 149 15.08 -12.83 11.62
N GLY A 150 14.41 -13.87 11.13
CA GLY A 150 12.96 -14.05 11.27
C GLY A 150 12.11 -13.18 10.35
N TYR A 151 12.71 -12.55 9.34
CA TYR A 151 12.00 -11.82 8.30
C TYR A 151 12.14 -12.49 6.93
N PHE A 152 11.06 -12.53 6.18
CA PHE A 152 11.08 -12.91 4.76
C PHE A 152 11.65 -11.76 3.93
N VAL A 153 12.77 -11.99 3.27
CA VAL A 153 13.38 -10.97 2.41
C VAL A 153 12.60 -10.87 1.10
N CYS A 154 12.11 -9.68 0.80
CA CYS A 154 11.26 -9.44 -0.37
C CYS A 154 12.02 -9.66 -1.68
N PRO A 155 11.66 -10.64 -2.52
CA PRO A 155 12.36 -10.92 -3.77
C PRO A 155 12.23 -9.79 -4.80
N ALA A 156 11.28 -8.87 -4.61
CA ALA A 156 11.07 -7.73 -5.51
C ALA A 156 12.02 -6.55 -5.25
N THR A 157 12.88 -6.60 -4.21
CA THR A 157 13.74 -5.48 -3.83
C THR A 157 15.25 -5.75 -3.95
N GLY A 158 15.68 -6.99 -4.18
CA GLY A 158 17.08 -7.32 -4.43
C GLY A 158 17.60 -6.82 -5.78
N LYS A 159 18.92 -6.70 -5.92
CA LYS A 159 19.57 -6.36 -7.22
C LYS A 159 19.17 -7.38 -8.29
N GLY A 160 18.73 -6.90 -9.45
CA GLY A 160 18.34 -7.76 -10.58
C GLY A 160 17.02 -8.53 -10.38
N SER A 161 16.30 -8.32 -9.27
CA SER A 161 15.07 -9.01 -8.99
C SER A 161 13.93 -8.56 -9.93
N LYS A 162 13.30 -9.53 -10.56
CA LYS A 162 12.07 -9.36 -11.34
C LYS A 162 10.87 -9.91 -10.56
N GLY A 163 10.81 -9.66 -9.25
CA GLY A 163 9.72 -10.09 -8.41
C GLY A 163 8.43 -9.36 -8.80
N ILE A 164 7.36 -10.11 -9.06
CA ILE A 164 6.03 -9.55 -9.30
C ILE A 164 5.15 -9.96 -8.13
N CYS A 165 4.84 -8.99 -7.28
CA CYS A 165 3.88 -9.17 -6.19
C CYS A 165 2.49 -9.49 -6.77
N GLY A 166 1.81 -10.47 -6.23
CA GLY A 166 0.51 -10.93 -6.70
C GLY A 166 0.55 -12.07 -7.72
N LYS A 167 1.70 -12.30 -8.37
CA LYS A 167 1.86 -13.38 -9.35
C LYS A 167 2.89 -14.44 -8.92
N ARG A 168 4.10 -13.98 -8.56
CA ARG A 168 5.21 -14.87 -8.12
C ARG A 168 5.37 -14.91 -6.61
N CYS A 169 4.88 -13.91 -5.91
CA CYS A 169 4.94 -13.79 -4.47
C CYS A 169 3.68 -13.11 -3.94
N ASN A 170 2.97 -13.80 -3.03
CA ASN A 170 1.76 -13.29 -2.37
C ASN A 170 1.96 -13.09 -0.86
N TYR A 171 3.17 -13.22 -0.32
CA TYR A 171 3.41 -13.21 1.11
C TYR A 171 2.75 -12.05 1.87
N CYS A 172 2.85 -10.82 1.35
CA CYS A 172 2.22 -9.66 1.97
C CYS A 172 0.72 -9.54 1.68
N TYR A 173 0.23 -10.17 0.60
CA TYR A 173 -1.10 -9.98 0.03
C TYR A 173 -2.06 -11.16 0.26
N SER A 174 -1.58 -12.29 0.78
CA SER A 174 -2.41 -13.44 1.10
C SER A 174 -3.08 -13.27 2.46
N SER A 175 -4.40 -13.46 2.53
CA SER A 175 -5.15 -13.52 3.80
C SER A 175 -4.70 -14.70 4.68
N GLU A 176 -4.15 -15.75 4.08
CA GLU A 176 -3.69 -16.97 4.77
C GLU A 176 -2.38 -16.76 5.55
N THR A 177 -1.59 -15.74 5.22
CA THR A 177 -0.35 -15.46 5.97
C THR A 177 -0.69 -14.92 7.34
N GLU A 178 -0.50 -15.74 8.39
CA GLU A 178 -0.87 -15.40 9.76
C GLU A 178 -0.16 -14.15 10.28
N ALA A 179 1.17 -14.08 10.11
CA ALA A 179 1.97 -12.92 10.51
C ALA A 179 2.97 -12.54 9.41
N VAL A 180 2.79 -11.37 8.81
CA VAL A 180 3.74 -10.85 7.81
C VAL A 180 4.91 -10.20 8.54
N LYS A 181 6.11 -10.77 8.34
CA LYS A 181 7.38 -10.15 8.73
C LYS A 181 8.25 -10.08 7.49
N VAL A 182 8.28 -8.94 6.83
CA VAL A 182 8.96 -8.75 5.54
C VAL A 182 10.09 -7.73 5.64
N ALA A 183 11.19 -8.00 4.95
CA ALA A 183 12.32 -7.06 4.83
C ALA A 183 12.52 -6.67 3.37
N PHE A 184 12.80 -5.40 3.15
CA PHE A 184 13.03 -4.80 1.83
C PHE A 184 14.46 -4.26 1.76
N HIS A 185 15.19 -4.57 0.69
CA HIS A 185 16.45 -3.89 0.43
C HIS A 185 16.20 -2.41 0.10
N GLU A 186 17.08 -1.56 0.61
CA GLU A 186 17.18 -0.14 0.25
C GLU A 186 17.35 0.03 -1.26
N HIS A 187 16.76 1.10 -1.84
CA HIS A 187 16.79 1.43 -3.27
C HIS A 187 17.70 2.59 -3.59
#